data_9f5b79a746863917b828014cc310fec9
#
_entry.id   9f5b79a746863917b828014cc310fec9
#
_cell.length_a   1.000
_cell.length_b   1.000
_cell.length_c   1.000
_cell.angle_alpha   90.00
_cell.angle_beta   90.00
_cell.angle_gamma   90.00
#
_symmetry.space_group_name_H-M   'P 1'
#
loop_
_entity.id
_entity.type
_entity.pdbx_description
1 polymer ?
#
loop_
_entity_poly.entity_id
_entity_poly.type
_entity_poly.pdbx_seq_one_letter_code
_entity_poly.pdbx_strand_id
1 'polypeptide(L)'
;MKDLTKGKISTLILGFAIPVFLGNLLQLTYSLADTRIVGSFLGERSLAAVGATTTISNLIVGFLLGLANGFAIITAQKFGAGDKKRVRRSFAIALVLGVIVSAILILIGTVFINPILRFLNVPGKLFIEAKQYILIIIIGLWVTMFYDILMAVMRAIGDTLTPLLILAISVGLNIALDLLFVAVWKTGTWGAAAATVLAQFIALVICCFYMIHKYELLRLNKNDFKDLESKMIKEMLATGMSMGFMSSLVNIGSLTLQTAINKLGQEIIVAHTAARKITEIYMIMFSVFGQTMATFCGQNMGAGKVDRIKKGMKLAIIYTCVWSTFAMIASYTIGPQLVHMVTGSHKDVVIVNATNYLKFNTIFYYVPAVISIVRNVMQGIGDQITPLVSSGLEMVGKVVIAFTLVPLMGYAGVIVAEPIVWFIMVIPLLVQIIRTPKLKANK
;
A
#
# COMPACT_ATOMS: atom_id res chain seq x y z
N MET A 1 -12.76 16.74 -10.81
CA MET A 1 -12.80 15.46 -11.56
C MET A 1 -12.00 15.61 -12.83
N LYS A 2 -11.08 14.70 -13.11
CA LYS A 2 -10.35 14.66 -14.40
C LYS A 2 -10.76 13.40 -15.17
N ASP A 3 -11.27 13.58 -16.37
CA ASP A 3 -11.58 12.48 -17.29
C ASP A 3 -10.26 12.00 -17.92
N LEU A 4 -9.75 10.85 -17.45
CA LEU A 4 -8.48 10.28 -17.94
C LEU A 4 -8.63 9.64 -19.34
N THR A 5 -9.85 9.60 -19.88
CA THR A 5 -10.13 9.06 -21.21
C THR A 5 -9.90 10.08 -22.34
N LYS A 6 -9.63 11.35 -22.01
CA LYS A 6 -9.47 12.45 -22.97
C LYS A 6 -8.18 13.25 -22.70
N GLY A 7 -7.60 13.80 -23.74
CA GLY A 7 -6.38 14.63 -23.63
C GLY A 7 -5.06 13.85 -23.74
N LYS A 8 -3.94 14.53 -23.52
CA LYS A 8 -2.58 14.00 -23.67
C LYS A 8 -2.25 13.04 -22.52
N ILE A 9 -1.88 11.82 -22.85
CA ILE A 9 -1.67 10.71 -21.87
C ILE A 9 -0.58 11.07 -20.87
N SER A 10 0.56 11.63 -21.30
CA SER A 10 1.66 12.03 -20.41
C SER A 10 1.23 13.01 -19.32
N THR A 11 0.50 14.08 -19.72
CA THR A 11 0.01 15.09 -18.79
C THR A 11 -1.00 14.52 -17.79
N LEU A 12 -1.83 13.57 -18.24
CA LEU A 12 -2.81 12.92 -17.36
C LEU A 12 -2.14 11.98 -16.34
N ILE A 13 -1.19 11.16 -16.80
CA ILE A 13 -0.46 10.24 -15.90
C ILE A 13 0.37 11.03 -14.89
N LEU A 14 1.16 12.01 -15.31
CA LEU A 14 1.98 12.82 -14.39
C LEU A 14 1.11 13.67 -13.45
N GLY A 15 0.06 14.30 -13.99
CA GLY A 15 -0.85 15.11 -13.19
C GLY A 15 -1.66 14.31 -12.16
N PHE A 16 -1.81 12.99 -12.34
CA PHE A 16 -2.38 12.08 -11.36
C PHE A 16 -1.30 11.57 -10.40
N ALA A 17 -0.13 11.21 -10.91
CA ALA A 17 0.96 10.62 -10.14
C ALA A 17 1.57 11.60 -9.11
N ILE A 18 1.74 12.88 -9.45
CA ILE A 18 2.38 13.86 -8.55
C ILE A 18 1.63 14.00 -7.21
N PRO A 19 0.31 14.23 -7.15
CA PRO A 19 -0.39 14.29 -5.87
C PRO A 19 -0.35 12.98 -5.09
N VAL A 20 -0.41 11.83 -5.79
CA VAL A 20 -0.29 10.50 -5.14
C VAL A 20 1.11 10.33 -4.54
N PHE A 21 2.15 10.76 -5.23
CA PHE A 21 3.53 10.74 -4.73
C PHE A 21 3.69 11.60 -3.47
N LEU A 22 3.19 12.83 -3.50
CA LEU A 22 3.21 13.71 -2.33
C LEU A 22 2.43 13.12 -1.15
N GLY A 23 1.31 12.44 -1.42
CA GLY A 23 0.55 11.73 -0.39
C GLY A 23 1.35 10.59 0.26
N ASN A 24 2.07 9.79 -0.53
CA ASN A 24 2.94 8.74 0.02
C ASN A 24 4.11 9.31 0.86
N LEU A 25 4.68 10.46 0.45
CA LEU A 25 5.71 11.15 1.24
C LEU A 25 5.14 11.67 2.57
N LEU A 26 3.94 12.26 2.55
CA LEU A 26 3.26 12.68 3.78
C LEU A 26 3.00 11.51 4.72
N GLN A 27 2.60 10.36 4.18
CA GLN A 27 2.36 9.15 4.97
C GLN A 27 3.64 8.59 5.60
N LEU A 28 4.76 8.66 4.88
CA LEU A 28 6.07 8.29 5.42
C LEU A 28 6.47 9.25 6.56
N THR A 29 6.32 10.55 6.36
CA THR A 29 6.60 11.58 7.38
C THR A 29 5.75 11.39 8.63
N TYR A 30 4.45 11.07 8.45
CA TYR A 30 3.54 10.74 9.54
C TYR A 30 4.04 9.55 10.36
N SER A 31 4.37 8.44 9.71
CA SER A 31 4.86 7.23 10.40
C SER A 31 6.14 7.49 11.22
N LEU A 32 7.04 8.34 10.71
CA LEU A 32 8.25 8.74 11.42
C LEU A 32 7.93 9.64 12.63
N ALA A 33 7.00 10.59 12.47
CA ALA A 33 6.59 11.50 13.56
C ALA A 33 5.92 10.74 14.70
N ASP A 34 4.97 9.85 14.40
CA ASP A 34 4.28 9.00 15.37
C ASP A 34 5.28 8.14 16.17
N THR A 35 6.17 7.44 15.47
CA THR A 35 7.22 6.63 16.10
C THR A 35 8.10 7.46 17.03
N ARG A 36 8.47 8.69 16.62
CA ARG A 36 9.30 9.59 17.40
C ARG A 36 8.56 10.11 18.63
N ILE A 37 7.29 10.46 18.52
CA ILE A 37 6.46 10.94 19.65
C ILE A 37 6.32 9.82 20.69
N VAL A 38 5.92 8.62 20.26
CA VAL A 38 5.81 7.46 21.16
C VAL A 38 7.15 7.16 21.86
N GLY A 39 8.25 7.10 21.11
CA GLY A 39 9.56 6.82 21.65
C GLY A 39 10.07 7.89 22.63
N SER A 40 9.86 9.18 22.32
CA SER A 40 10.37 10.30 23.13
C SER A 40 9.57 10.51 24.41
N PHE A 41 8.24 10.30 24.40
CA PHE A 41 7.39 10.62 25.55
C PHE A 41 6.98 9.40 26.37
N LEU A 42 6.86 8.22 25.77
CA LEU A 42 6.49 6.98 26.48
C LEU A 42 7.68 6.06 26.75
N GLY A 43 8.83 6.32 26.11
CA GLY A 43 10.06 5.56 26.29
C GLY A 43 10.14 4.29 25.46
N GLU A 44 11.29 3.61 25.54
CA GLU A 44 11.64 2.45 24.73
C GLU A 44 10.69 1.25 24.93
N ARG A 45 10.20 1.06 26.13
CA ARG A 45 9.28 -0.04 26.46
C ARG A 45 7.97 0.07 25.68
N SER A 46 7.33 1.24 25.72
CA SER A 46 6.07 1.48 25.01
C SER A 46 6.27 1.48 23.49
N LEU A 47 7.41 2.01 23.01
CA LEU A 47 7.80 1.90 21.59
C LEU A 47 7.94 0.44 21.15
N ALA A 48 8.56 -0.41 21.98
CA ALA A 48 8.66 -1.84 21.69
C ALA A 48 7.30 -2.54 21.70
N ALA A 49 6.37 -2.13 22.58
CA ALA A 49 5.01 -2.66 22.61
C ALA A 49 4.23 -2.31 21.33
N VAL A 50 4.29 -1.06 20.89
CA VAL A 50 3.70 -0.61 19.61
C VAL A 50 4.36 -1.34 18.44
N GLY A 51 5.69 -1.41 18.42
CA GLY A 51 6.45 -2.12 17.37
C GLY A 51 6.06 -3.59 17.23
N ALA A 52 5.80 -4.28 18.34
CA ALA A 52 5.37 -5.69 18.34
C ALA A 52 4.00 -5.89 17.65
N THR A 53 3.15 -4.87 17.61
CA THR A 53 1.83 -4.91 16.96
C THR A 53 1.83 -4.41 15.53
N THR A 54 2.90 -3.73 15.11
CA THR A 54 3.00 -3.09 13.77
C THR A 54 2.79 -4.10 12.64
N THR A 55 3.28 -5.32 12.79
CA THR A 55 3.11 -6.40 11.81
C THR A 55 1.63 -6.72 11.56
N ILE A 56 0.83 -6.87 12.63
CA ILE A 56 -0.61 -7.16 12.52
C ILE A 56 -1.32 -5.95 11.92
N SER A 57 -1.01 -4.76 12.43
CA SER A 57 -1.60 -3.51 11.92
C SER A 57 -1.36 -3.37 10.41
N ASN A 58 -0.13 -3.57 9.95
CA ASN A 58 0.23 -3.47 8.53
C ASN A 58 -0.47 -4.52 7.67
N LEU A 59 -0.64 -5.75 8.18
CA LEU A 59 -1.38 -6.80 7.47
C LEU A 59 -2.85 -6.41 7.29
N ILE A 60 -3.52 -5.99 8.37
CA ILE A 60 -4.95 -5.68 8.35
C ILE A 60 -5.20 -4.38 7.57
N VAL A 61 -4.48 -3.31 7.86
CA VAL A 61 -4.63 -2.02 7.18
C VAL A 61 -4.26 -2.14 5.70
N GLY A 62 -3.18 -2.87 5.37
CA GLY A 62 -2.80 -3.14 3.98
C GLY A 62 -3.86 -3.94 3.22
N PHE A 63 -4.52 -4.90 3.89
CA PHE A 63 -5.65 -5.64 3.32
C PHE A 63 -6.84 -4.72 3.04
N LEU A 64 -7.22 -3.85 3.99
CA LEU A 64 -8.33 -2.90 3.83
C LEU A 64 -8.05 -1.91 2.70
N LEU A 65 -6.84 -1.35 2.65
CA LEU A 65 -6.42 -0.46 1.58
C LEU A 65 -6.49 -1.14 0.20
N GLY A 66 -6.06 -2.41 0.12
CA GLY A 66 -6.19 -3.23 -1.08
C GLY A 66 -7.64 -3.41 -1.50
N LEU A 67 -8.53 -3.76 -0.56
CA LEU A 67 -9.97 -3.86 -0.79
C LEU A 67 -10.57 -2.57 -1.33
N ALA A 68 -10.31 -1.44 -0.66
CA ALA A 68 -10.83 -0.12 -1.05
C ALA A 68 -10.38 0.26 -2.48
N ASN A 69 -9.09 0.06 -2.79
CA ASN A 69 -8.56 0.30 -4.13
C ASN A 69 -9.20 -0.62 -5.18
N GLY A 70 -9.43 -1.90 -4.85
CA GLY A 70 -10.11 -2.84 -5.74
C GLY A 70 -11.55 -2.44 -6.03
N PHE A 71 -12.31 -1.98 -5.03
CA PHE A 71 -13.65 -1.44 -5.22
C PHE A 71 -13.62 -0.20 -6.14
N ALA A 72 -12.64 0.67 -5.95
CA ALA A 72 -12.47 1.88 -6.73
C ALA A 72 -12.16 1.61 -8.22
N ILE A 73 -11.51 0.50 -8.56
CA ILE A 73 -11.27 0.12 -9.96
C ILE A 73 -12.59 -0.07 -10.70
N ILE A 74 -13.57 -0.77 -10.11
CA ILE A 74 -14.89 -0.96 -10.72
C ILE A 74 -15.62 0.38 -10.87
N THR A 75 -15.53 1.25 -9.86
CA THR A 75 -16.04 2.61 -9.94
C THR A 75 -15.39 3.40 -11.08
N ALA A 76 -14.06 3.28 -11.25
CA ALA A 76 -13.32 3.93 -12.34
C ALA A 76 -13.78 3.42 -13.73
N GLN A 77 -14.03 2.12 -13.86
CA GLN A 77 -14.57 1.54 -15.12
C GLN A 77 -15.96 2.10 -15.43
N LYS A 78 -16.86 2.19 -14.44
CA LYS A 78 -18.21 2.75 -14.66
C LYS A 78 -18.15 4.25 -14.94
N PHE A 79 -17.22 4.98 -14.31
CA PHE A 79 -16.97 6.39 -14.58
C PHE A 79 -16.46 6.60 -16.01
N GLY A 80 -15.49 5.80 -16.45
CA GLY A 80 -14.98 5.85 -17.82
C GLY A 80 -16.02 5.51 -18.89
N ALA A 81 -16.97 4.63 -18.57
CA ALA A 81 -18.12 4.29 -19.43
C ALA A 81 -19.18 5.42 -19.49
N GLY A 82 -19.07 6.46 -18.66
CA GLY A 82 -20.04 7.55 -18.59
C GLY A 82 -21.35 7.18 -17.89
N ASP A 83 -21.44 6.01 -17.26
CA ASP A 83 -22.65 5.52 -16.59
C ASP A 83 -22.76 6.04 -15.15
N LYS A 84 -23.35 7.23 -15.03
CA LYS A 84 -23.53 7.92 -13.75
C LYS A 84 -24.31 7.09 -12.71
N LYS A 85 -25.31 6.30 -13.16
CA LYS A 85 -26.13 5.47 -12.28
C LYS A 85 -25.31 4.33 -11.70
N ARG A 86 -24.51 3.64 -12.54
CA ARG A 86 -23.62 2.57 -12.07
C ARG A 86 -22.46 3.08 -11.23
N VAL A 87 -21.97 4.30 -11.44
CA VAL A 87 -20.98 4.92 -10.55
C VAL A 87 -21.55 5.07 -9.13
N ARG A 88 -22.76 5.63 -8.97
CA ARG A 88 -23.41 5.72 -7.65
C ARG A 88 -23.65 4.35 -7.02
N ARG A 89 -24.14 3.38 -7.79
CA ARG A 89 -24.35 2.01 -7.30
C ARG A 89 -23.06 1.33 -6.88
N SER A 90 -21.96 1.48 -7.64
CA SER A 90 -20.66 0.94 -7.24
C SER A 90 -20.16 1.56 -5.94
N PHE A 91 -20.39 2.86 -5.74
CA PHE A 91 -20.05 3.52 -4.48
C PHE A 91 -20.93 3.01 -3.32
N ALA A 92 -22.24 2.87 -3.51
CA ALA A 92 -23.14 2.29 -2.51
C ALA A 92 -22.74 0.86 -2.13
N ILE A 93 -22.40 0.02 -3.11
CA ILE A 93 -21.88 -1.35 -2.89
C ILE A 93 -20.58 -1.31 -2.09
N ALA A 94 -19.64 -0.41 -2.43
CA ALA A 94 -18.38 -0.27 -1.69
C ALA A 94 -18.62 0.04 -0.21
N LEU A 95 -19.58 0.92 0.11
CA LEU A 95 -19.94 1.25 1.50
C LEU A 95 -20.55 0.04 2.22
N VAL A 96 -21.49 -0.68 1.58
CA VAL A 96 -22.10 -1.88 2.17
C VAL A 96 -21.06 -2.97 2.44
N LEU A 97 -20.20 -3.26 1.46
CA LEU A 97 -19.11 -4.21 1.61
C LEU A 97 -18.12 -3.75 2.68
N GLY A 98 -17.86 -2.45 2.76
CA GLY A 98 -17.02 -1.85 3.81
C GLY A 98 -17.57 -2.10 5.21
N VAL A 99 -18.90 -1.96 5.43
CA VAL A 99 -19.54 -2.30 6.71
C VAL A 99 -19.34 -3.77 7.04
N ILE A 100 -19.63 -4.67 6.10
CA ILE A 100 -19.57 -6.13 6.31
C ILE A 100 -18.13 -6.54 6.64
N VAL A 101 -17.17 -6.12 5.82
CA VAL A 101 -15.77 -6.54 5.99
C VAL A 101 -15.17 -5.96 7.28
N SER A 102 -15.39 -4.68 7.57
CA SER A 102 -14.88 -4.07 8.81
C SER A 102 -15.51 -4.73 10.05
N ALA A 103 -16.81 -5.03 10.03
CA ALA A 103 -17.48 -5.72 11.14
C ALA A 103 -16.89 -7.13 11.37
N ILE A 104 -16.66 -7.90 10.31
CA ILE A 104 -16.02 -9.23 10.40
C ILE A 104 -14.60 -9.12 10.97
N LEU A 105 -13.79 -8.18 10.47
CA LEU A 105 -12.40 -8.01 10.93
C LEU A 105 -12.35 -7.52 12.38
N ILE A 106 -13.24 -6.62 12.79
CA ILE A 106 -13.35 -6.16 14.18
C ILE A 106 -13.73 -7.34 15.10
N LEU A 107 -14.71 -8.13 14.69
CA LEU A 107 -15.15 -9.29 15.47
C LEU A 107 -14.01 -10.31 15.62
N ILE A 108 -13.39 -10.71 14.51
CA ILE A 108 -12.26 -11.66 14.53
C ILE A 108 -11.09 -11.08 15.34
N GLY A 109 -10.71 -9.83 15.06
CA GLY A 109 -9.60 -9.19 15.74
C GLY A 109 -9.79 -9.05 17.25
N THR A 110 -10.98 -8.67 17.70
CA THR A 110 -11.28 -8.53 19.15
C THR A 110 -11.33 -9.87 19.86
N VAL A 111 -11.93 -10.89 19.24
CA VAL A 111 -12.03 -12.25 19.83
C VAL A 111 -10.66 -12.92 19.90
N PHE A 112 -9.86 -12.81 18.84
CA PHE A 112 -8.60 -13.53 18.72
C PHE A 112 -7.37 -12.71 19.10
N ILE A 113 -7.51 -11.51 19.66
CA ILE A 113 -6.35 -10.66 19.98
C ILE A 113 -5.34 -11.30 20.92
N ASN A 114 -5.81 -11.97 21.97
CA ASN A 114 -4.92 -12.63 22.93
C ASN A 114 -4.15 -13.84 22.31
N PRO A 115 -4.80 -14.79 21.59
CA PRO A 115 -4.09 -15.80 20.81
C PRO A 115 -3.08 -15.22 19.82
N ILE A 116 -3.44 -14.15 19.09
CA ILE A 116 -2.56 -13.52 18.10
C ILE A 116 -1.30 -12.94 18.75
N LEU A 117 -1.45 -12.17 19.84
CA LEU A 117 -0.30 -11.61 20.55
C LEU A 117 0.61 -12.68 21.16
N ARG A 118 0.03 -13.79 21.64
CA ARG A 118 0.81 -14.95 22.12
C ARG A 118 1.56 -15.65 20.98
N PHE A 119 0.90 -15.85 19.85
CA PHE A 119 1.52 -16.42 18.65
C PHE A 119 2.71 -15.59 18.15
N LEU A 120 2.63 -14.28 18.27
CA LEU A 120 3.73 -13.37 17.95
C LEU A 120 4.82 -13.31 19.03
N ASN A 121 4.71 -14.11 20.09
CA ASN A 121 5.65 -14.13 21.21
C ASN A 121 5.88 -12.76 21.84
N VAL A 122 4.82 -11.94 21.97
CA VAL A 122 4.92 -10.64 22.63
C VAL A 122 5.31 -10.85 24.08
N PRO A 123 6.43 -10.28 24.58
CA PRO A 123 6.87 -10.46 25.94
C PRO A 123 5.81 -10.06 26.97
N GLY A 124 5.64 -10.84 28.04
CA GLY A 124 4.60 -10.60 29.05
C GLY A 124 4.62 -9.20 29.65
N LYS A 125 5.82 -8.59 29.78
CA LYS A 125 5.98 -7.19 30.23
C LYS A 125 5.39 -6.14 29.28
N LEU A 126 5.28 -6.47 27.98
CA LEU A 126 4.74 -5.58 26.91
C LEU A 126 3.32 -5.91 26.55
N PHE A 127 2.78 -7.05 27.01
CA PHE A 127 1.53 -7.63 26.53
C PHE A 127 0.32 -6.70 26.74
N ILE A 128 0.23 -6.06 27.90
CA ILE A 128 -0.89 -5.17 28.22
C ILE A 128 -0.86 -3.92 27.34
N GLU A 129 0.29 -3.27 27.20
CA GLU A 129 0.44 -2.06 26.41
C GLU A 129 0.21 -2.36 24.91
N ALA A 130 0.77 -3.47 24.40
CA ALA A 130 0.55 -3.93 23.04
C ALA A 130 -0.93 -4.24 22.77
N LYS A 131 -1.60 -4.92 23.70
CA LYS A 131 -3.03 -5.22 23.61
C LYS A 131 -3.88 -3.95 23.60
N GLN A 132 -3.61 -3.00 24.49
CA GLN A 132 -4.34 -1.73 24.55
C GLN A 132 -4.23 -0.94 23.24
N TYR A 133 -3.01 -0.86 22.67
CA TYR A 133 -2.77 -0.18 21.41
C TYR A 133 -3.52 -0.83 20.25
N ILE A 134 -3.27 -2.12 20.02
CA ILE A 134 -3.83 -2.82 18.86
C ILE A 134 -5.35 -2.98 18.93
N LEU A 135 -5.94 -3.11 20.13
CA LEU A 135 -7.37 -3.23 20.29
C LEU A 135 -8.09 -1.96 19.81
N ILE A 136 -7.56 -0.77 20.11
CA ILE A 136 -8.13 0.50 19.65
C ILE A 136 -8.02 0.61 18.12
N ILE A 137 -6.88 0.21 17.54
CA ILE A 137 -6.72 0.16 16.08
C ILE A 137 -7.74 -0.78 15.45
N ILE A 138 -7.94 -1.99 16.03
CA ILE A 138 -8.92 -2.96 15.53
C ILE A 138 -10.35 -2.41 15.62
N ILE A 139 -10.74 -1.81 16.73
CA ILE A 139 -12.06 -1.19 16.86
C ILE A 139 -12.22 -0.03 15.86
N GLY A 140 -11.14 0.69 15.57
CA GLY A 140 -11.10 1.78 14.60
C GLY A 140 -11.11 1.36 13.13
N LEU A 141 -11.03 0.05 12.79
CA LEU A 141 -10.94 -0.43 11.40
C LEU A 141 -12.09 0.03 10.50
N TRP A 142 -13.28 0.23 11.05
CA TRP A 142 -14.38 0.77 10.27
C TRP A 142 -14.09 2.22 9.81
N VAL A 143 -13.47 3.05 10.66
CA VAL A 143 -13.05 4.40 10.28
C VAL A 143 -12.04 4.34 9.15
N THR A 144 -11.01 3.51 9.30
CA THR A 144 -9.98 3.30 8.27
C THR A 144 -10.59 2.82 6.96
N MET A 145 -11.49 1.82 7.02
CA MET A 145 -12.13 1.27 5.81
C MET A 145 -12.94 2.32 5.05
N PHE A 146 -13.79 3.10 5.76
CA PHE A 146 -14.57 4.15 5.12
C PHE A 146 -13.71 5.28 4.59
N TYR A 147 -12.70 5.69 5.35
CA TYR A 147 -11.73 6.68 4.91
C TYR A 147 -11.03 6.24 3.61
N ASP A 148 -10.53 5.00 3.56
CA ASP A 148 -9.87 4.45 2.39
C ASP A 148 -10.81 4.33 1.19
N ILE A 149 -12.09 3.90 1.38
CA ILE A 149 -13.09 3.84 0.31
C ILE A 149 -13.33 5.24 -0.28
N LEU A 150 -13.55 6.26 0.56
CA LEU A 150 -13.81 7.61 0.06
C LEU A 150 -12.62 8.17 -0.71
N MET A 151 -11.40 7.99 -0.17
CA MET A 151 -10.17 8.41 -0.84
C MET A 151 -9.95 7.68 -2.17
N ALA A 152 -10.22 6.37 -2.21
CA ALA A 152 -10.07 5.56 -3.42
C ALA A 152 -11.12 5.91 -4.48
N VAL A 153 -12.37 6.15 -4.08
CA VAL A 153 -13.45 6.57 -5.00
C VAL A 153 -13.18 7.96 -5.58
N MET A 154 -12.67 8.92 -4.80
CA MET A 154 -12.27 10.22 -5.35
C MET A 154 -11.15 10.08 -6.38
N ARG A 155 -10.16 9.22 -6.12
CA ARG A 155 -9.12 8.90 -7.12
C ARG A 155 -9.73 8.23 -8.36
N ALA A 156 -10.70 7.33 -8.21
CA ALA A 156 -11.36 6.65 -9.31
C ALA A 156 -12.06 7.58 -10.30
N ILE A 157 -12.60 8.70 -9.82
CA ILE A 157 -13.20 9.76 -10.65
C ILE A 157 -12.18 10.83 -11.11
N GLY A 158 -10.88 10.57 -10.89
CA GLY A 158 -9.76 11.39 -11.35
C GLY A 158 -9.45 12.61 -10.49
N ASP A 159 -9.88 12.66 -9.24
CA ASP A 159 -9.45 13.68 -8.28
C ASP A 159 -8.43 13.10 -7.31
N THR A 160 -7.18 13.56 -7.44
CA THR A 160 -6.05 13.16 -6.57
C THR A 160 -5.61 14.29 -5.64
N LEU A 161 -5.98 15.52 -5.95
CA LEU A 161 -5.59 16.68 -5.15
C LEU A 161 -6.41 16.74 -3.85
N THR A 162 -7.71 16.51 -3.92
CA THR A 162 -8.58 16.49 -2.73
C THR A 162 -8.17 15.42 -1.71
N PRO A 163 -7.94 14.14 -2.11
CA PRO A 163 -7.35 13.13 -1.23
C PRO A 163 -6.04 13.57 -0.58
N LEU A 164 -5.14 14.21 -1.33
CA LEU A 164 -3.88 14.72 -0.79
C LEU A 164 -4.10 15.78 0.31
N LEU A 165 -5.00 16.74 0.08
CA LEU A 165 -5.29 17.80 1.05
C LEU A 165 -5.93 17.24 2.32
N ILE A 166 -6.89 16.30 2.20
CA ILE A 166 -7.53 15.65 3.33
C ILE A 166 -6.50 14.80 4.12
N LEU A 167 -5.60 14.11 3.42
CA LEU A 167 -4.51 13.39 4.07
C LEU A 167 -3.58 14.33 4.84
N ALA A 168 -3.23 15.49 4.27
CA ALA A 168 -2.40 16.48 4.95
C ALA A 168 -3.07 17.01 6.23
N ILE A 169 -4.38 17.25 6.19
CA ILE A 169 -5.17 17.62 7.38
C ILE A 169 -5.15 16.47 8.41
N SER A 170 -5.38 15.23 7.97
CA SER A 170 -5.36 14.05 8.84
C SER A 170 -4.02 13.87 9.55
N VAL A 171 -2.92 14.03 8.82
CA VAL A 171 -1.55 13.95 9.36
C VAL A 171 -1.29 15.05 10.39
N GLY A 172 -1.66 16.30 10.07
CA GLY A 172 -1.52 17.43 11.01
C GLY A 172 -2.35 17.22 12.29
N LEU A 173 -3.59 16.79 12.16
CA LEU A 173 -4.45 16.46 13.28
C LEU A 173 -3.89 15.31 14.13
N ASN A 174 -3.39 14.26 13.48
CA ASN A 174 -2.81 13.14 14.22
C ASN A 174 -1.60 13.57 15.04
N ILE A 175 -0.64 14.31 14.48
CA ILE A 175 0.52 14.82 15.22
C ILE A 175 0.07 15.69 16.40
N ALA A 176 -0.91 16.57 16.22
CA ALA A 176 -1.44 17.42 17.28
C ALA A 176 -2.12 16.60 18.39
N LEU A 177 -2.93 15.59 18.02
CA LEU A 177 -3.59 14.71 18.97
C LEU A 177 -2.62 13.77 19.68
N ASP A 178 -1.58 13.28 19.01
CA ASP A 178 -0.52 12.48 19.62
C ASP A 178 0.22 13.30 20.70
N LEU A 179 0.60 14.53 20.38
CA LEU A 179 1.21 15.43 21.38
C LEU A 179 0.25 15.71 22.56
N LEU A 180 -1.02 15.93 22.29
CA LEU A 180 -2.01 16.17 23.32
C LEU A 180 -2.22 14.94 24.24
N PHE A 181 -2.45 13.75 23.64
CA PHE A 181 -2.78 12.54 24.40
C PHE A 181 -1.54 11.95 25.07
N VAL A 182 -0.43 11.88 24.32
CA VAL A 182 0.78 11.21 24.78
C VAL A 182 1.64 12.12 25.66
N ALA A 183 1.92 13.37 25.19
CA ALA A 183 2.84 14.26 25.91
C ALA A 183 2.14 15.04 27.04
N VAL A 184 0.92 15.58 26.80
CA VAL A 184 0.22 16.41 27.81
C VAL A 184 -0.61 15.56 28.76
N TRP A 185 -1.48 14.70 28.23
CA TRP A 185 -2.39 13.88 29.06
C TRP A 185 -1.75 12.58 29.58
N LYS A 186 -0.59 12.19 29.05
CA LYS A 186 0.18 11.01 29.47
C LYS A 186 -0.64 9.72 29.49
N THR A 187 -1.46 9.55 28.49
CA THR A 187 -2.42 8.43 28.37
C THR A 187 -1.77 7.07 28.03
N GLY A 188 -0.47 7.05 27.74
CA GLY A 188 0.21 5.83 27.37
C GLY A 188 -0.02 5.41 25.91
N THR A 189 0.22 4.14 25.60
CA THR A 189 0.12 3.60 24.23
C THR A 189 -1.29 3.65 23.66
N TRP A 190 -2.31 3.49 24.50
CA TRP A 190 -3.70 3.58 24.04
C TRP A 190 -4.07 4.98 23.51
N GLY A 191 -3.45 6.04 24.07
CA GLY A 191 -3.64 7.40 23.61
C GLY A 191 -3.10 7.63 22.21
N ALA A 192 -1.94 7.08 21.86
CA ALA A 192 -1.40 7.14 20.50
C ALA A 192 -2.32 6.44 19.50
N ALA A 193 -2.83 5.24 19.83
CA ALA A 193 -3.81 4.56 18.98
C ALA A 193 -5.11 5.36 18.84
N ALA A 194 -5.61 5.96 19.94
CA ALA A 194 -6.81 6.78 19.94
C ALA A 194 -6.63 8.05 19.10
N ALA A 195 -5.47 8.71 19.17
CA ALA A 195 -5.13 9.88 18.36
C ALA A 195 -5.17 9.54 16.86
N THR A 196 -4.60 8.39 16.47
CA THR A 196 -4.64 7.90 15.09
C THR A 196 -6.07 7.70 14.59
N VAL A 197 -6.89 6.95 15.34
CA VAL A 197 -8.28 6.67 14.96
C VAL A 197 -9.13 7.95 14.94
N LEU A 198 -8.94 8.83 15.91
CA LEU A 198 -9.68 10.10 15.99
C LEU A 198 -9.31 11.05 14.86
N ALA A 199 -8.02 11.18 14.52
CA ALA A 199 -7.57 11.97 13.38
C ALA A 199 -8.18 11.47 12.06
N GLN A 200 -8.16 10.15 11.84
CA GLN A 200 -8.80 9.54 10.67
C GLN A 200 -10.33 9.74 10.68
N PHE A 201 -10.98 9.66 11.85
CA PHE A 201 -12.43 9.90 11.96
C PHE A 201 -12.79 11.33 11.60
N ILE A 202 -12.06 12.32 12.10
CA ILE A 202 -12.27 13.73 11.75
C ILE A 202 -12.05 13.91 10.23
N ALA A 203 -10.99 13.34 9.67
CA ALA A 203 -10.72 13.39 8.25
C ALA A 203 -11.81 12.70 7.41
N LEU A 204 -12.36 11.58 7.90
CA LEU A 204 -13.51 10.90 7.29
C LEU A 204 -14.75 11.81 7.25
N VAL A 205 -15.07 12.48 8.36
CA VAL A 205 -16.21 13.42 8.41
C VAL A 205 -16.02 14.58 7.44
N ILE A 206 -14.82 15.18 7.40
CA ILE A 206 -14.48 16.25 6.45
C ILE A 206 -14.62 15.74 5.01
N CYS A 207 -14.13 14.54 4.74
CA CYS A 207 -14.21 13.90 3.43
C CYS A 207 -15.67 13.67 3.00
N CYS A 208 -16.50 13.12 3.87
CA CYS A 208 -17.93 12.90 3.61
C CYS A 208 -18.63 14.23 3.27
N PHE A 209 -18.43 15.24 4.11
CA PHE A 209 -19.03 16.56 3.90
C PHE A 209 -18.62 17.17 2.58
N TYR A 210 -17.32 17.13 2.27
CA TYR A 210 -16.77 17.65 1.02
C TYR A 210 -17.32 16.89 -0.19
N MET A 211 -17.38 15.56 -0.14
CA MET A 211 -17.89 14.74 -1.24
C MET A 211 -19.36 15.02 -1.55
N ILE A 212 -20.20 15.15 -0.54
CA ILE A 212 -21.64 15.42 -0.73
C ILE A 212 -21.87 16.79 -1.37
N HIS A 213 -21.04 17.79 -1.01
CA HIS A 213 -21.20 19.15 -1.55
C HIS A 213 -20.59 19.31 -2.95
N LYS A 214 -19.42 18.71 -3.19
CA LYS A 214 -18.68 18.93 -4.43
C LYS A 214 -19.07 18.01 -5.58
N TYR A 215 -19.40 16.74 -5.27
CA TYR A 215 -19.63 15.72 -6.31
C TYR A 215 -21.09 15.30 -6.36
N GLU A 216 -21.90 15.96 -7.20
CA GLU A 216 -23.28 15.53 -7.45
C GLU A 216 -23.36 14.08 -7.94
N LEU A 217 -22.34 13.64 -8.69
CA LEU A 217 -22.21 12.28 -9.18
C LEU A 217 -22.18 11.23 -8.06
N LEU A 218 -21.65 11.56 -6.89
CA LEU A 218 -21.48 10.66 -5.73
C LEU A 218 -22.55 10.85 -4.65
N ARG A 219 -23.55 11.74 -4.87
CA ARG A 219 -24.70 11.87 -3.96
C ARG A 219 -25.56 10.62 -4.07
N LEU A 220 -25.58 9.84 -2.99
CA LEU A 220 -26.35 8.61 -2.90
C LEU A 220 -27.80 8.89 -2.55
N ASN A 221 -28.70 8.16 -3.20
CA ASN A 221 -30.12 8.12 -2.92
C ASN A 221 -30.52 6.75 -2.38
N LYS A 222 -31.65 6.66 -1.67
CA LYS A 222 -32.15 5.38 -1.15
C LYS A 222 -32.30 4.29 -2.23
N ASN A 223 -32.60 4.68 -3.47
CA ASN A 223 -32.73 3.76 -4.58
C ASN A 223 -31.39 3.16 -5.04
N ASP A 224 -30.25 3.82 -4.77
CA ASP A 224 -28.94 3.28 -5.11
C ASP A 224 -28.57 2.06 -4.26
N PHE A 225 -29.24 1.88 -3.09
CA PHE A 225 -29.08 0.73 -2.19
C PHE A 225 -30.12 -0.38 -2.42
N LYS A 226 -31.19 -0.13 -3.14
CA LYS A 226 -32.25 -1.14 -3.36
C LYS A 226 -31.95 -2.09 -4.51
N ASP A 227 -31.33 -1.60 -5.57
CA ASP A 227 -31.05 -2.35 -6.80
C ASP A 227 -29.56 -2.69 -6.91
N LEU A 228 -29.02 -3.39 -5.93
CA LEU A 228 -27.63 -3.81 -5.96
C LEU A 228 -27.46 -4.96 -6.96
N GLU A 229 -26.78 -4.69 -8.08
CA GLU A 229 -26.50 -5.68 -9.11
C GLU A 229 -25.57 -6.78 -8.58
N SER A 230 -26.05 -8.02 -8.41
CA SER A 230 -25.25 -9.16 -7.92
C SER A 230 -23.96 -9.37 -8.71
N LYS A 231 -23.98 -9.09 -10.02
CA LYS A 231 -22.78 -9.16 -10.86
C LYS A 231 -21.73 -8.14 -10.42
N MET A 232 -22.14 -6.89 -10.16
CA MET A 232 -21.25 -5.83 -9.72
C MET A 232 -20.68 -6.11 -8.31
N ILE A 233 -21.48 -6.66 -7.40
CA ILE A 233 -21.03 -7.10 -6.07
C ILE A 233 -19.92 -8.14 -6.22
N LYS A 234 -20.12 -9.17 -7.06
CA LYS A 234 -19.12 -10.22 -7.31
C LYS A 234 -17.85 -9.66 -7.91
N GLU A 235 -17.96 -8.76 -8.90
CA GLU A 235 -16.81 -8.09 -9.52
C GLU A 235 -16.01 -7.26 -8.50
N MET A 236 -16.70 -6.50 -7.66
CA MET A 236 -16.06 -5.67 -6.61
C MET A 236 -15.40 -6.52 -5.53
N LEU A 237 -16.09 -7.56 -5.04
CA LEU A 237 -15.52 -8.50 -4.09
C LEU A 237 -14.29 -9.21 -4.66
N ALA A 238 -14.38 -9.74 -5.88
CA ALA A 238 -13.27 -10.44 -6.52
C ALA A 238 -12.06 -9.51 -6.69
N THR A 239 -12.26 -8.28 -7.16
CA THR A 239 -11.18 -7.31 -7.34
C THR A 239 -10.60 -6.84 -6.00
N GLY A 240 -11.48 -6.51 -5.05
CA GLY A 240 -11.07 -6.07 -3.72
C GLY A 240 -10.31 -7.15 -2.96
N MET A 241 -10.85 -8.36 -2.91
CA MET A 241 -10.20 -9.49 -2.24
C MET A 241 -8.86 -9.84 -2.88
N SER A 242 -8.78 -9.82 -4.22
CA SER A 242 -7.51 -10.03 -4.93
C SER A 242 -6.45 -9.00 -4.51
N MET A 243 -6.79 -7.72 -4.49
CA MET A 243 -5.85 -6.66 -4.08
C MET A 243 -5.51 -6.71 -2.59
N GLY A 244 -6.49 -7.01 -1.73
CA GLY A 244 -6.27 -7.17 -0.29
C GLY A 244 -5.34 -8.35 0.01
N PHE A 245 -5.62 -9.52 -0.55
CA PHE A 245 -4.76 -10.70 -0.38
C PHE A 245 -3.37 -10.49 -0.98
N MET A 246 -3.26 -9.81 -2.11
CA MET A 246 -1.97 -9.49 -2.70
C MET A 246 -1.07 -8.73 -1.72
N SER A 247 -1.60 -7.70 -1.04
CA SER A 247 -0.87 -6.96 -0.02
C SER A 247 -0.46 -7.84 1.16
N SER A 248 -1.34 -8.73 1.61
CA SER A 248 -1.07 -9.66 2.71
C SER A 248 0.00 -10.69 2.35
N LEU A 249 -0.05 -11.28 1.14
CA LEU A 249 0.94 -12.25 0.67
C LEU A 249 2.35 -11.66 0.61
N VAL A 250 2.48 -10.43 0.08
CA VAL A 250 3.76 -9.72 0.03
C VAL A 250 4.33 -9.49 1.42
N ASN A 251 3.49 -9.06 2.37
CA ASN A 251 3.89 -8.83 3.76
C ASN A 251 4.34 -10.14 4.45
N ILE A 252 3.61 -11.24 4.28
CA ILE A 252 3.96 -12.56 4.86
C ILE A 252 5.32 -13.03 4.31
N GLY A 253 5.54 -12.94 3.00
CA GLY A 253 6.82 -13.30 2.39
C GLY A 253 7.99 -12.48 2.96
N SER A 254 7.80 -11.16 3.12
CA SER A 254 8.82 -10.26 3.66
C SER A 254 9.13 -10.55 5.13
N LEU A 255 8.11 -10.86 5.94
CA LEU A 255 8.29 -11.26 7.34
C LEU A 255 9.08 -12.57 7.47
N THR A 256 8.79 -13.56 6.63
CA THR A 256 9.53 -14.84 6.63
C THR A 256 11.00 -14.61 6.29
N LEU A 257 11.30 -13.79 5.29
CA LEU A 257 12.68 -13.43 4.96
C LEU A 257 13.35 -12.68 6.10
N GLN A 258 12.64 -11.75 6.78
CA GLN A 258 13.16 -11.02 7.94
C GLN A 258 13.53 -11.96 9.10
N THR A 259 12.75 -13.03 9.34
CA THR A 259 13.10 -14.01 10.40
C THR A 259 14.40 -14.74 10.12
N ALA A 260 14.72 -15.01 8.86
CA ALA A 260 15.99 -15.57 8.44
C ALA A 260 17.15 -14.57 8.63
N ILE A 261 16.93 -13.30 8.27
CA ILE A 261 17.92 -12.22 8.44
C ILE A 261 18.28 -12.00 9.91
N ASN A 262 17.30 -12.09 10.81
CA ASN A 262 17.51 -11.92 12.25
C ASN A 262 18.49 -12.94 12.86
N LYS A 263 18.73 -14.06 12.19
CA LYS A 263 19.72 -15.08 12.61
C LYS A 263 21.16 -14.77 12.17
N LEU A 264 21.35 -13.75 11.30
CA LEU A 264 22.68 -13.42 10.74
C LEU A 264 23.51 -12.47 11.60
N GLY A 265 22.98 -12.02 12.74
CA GLY A 265 23.67 -11.17 13.68
C GLY A 265 23.27 -9.69 13.60
N GLN A 266 23.56 -8.96 14.68
CA GLN A 266 23.08 -7.60 14.89
C GLN A 266 23.55 -6.62 13.80
N GLU A 267 24.79 -6.69 13.36
CA GLU A 267 25.35 -5.77 12.35
C GLU A 267 24.67 -5.94 10.99
N ILE A 268 24.35 -7.19 10.62
CA ILE A 268 23.63 -7.49 9.39
C ILE A 268 22.17 -7.01 9.47
N ILE A 269 21.53 -7.14 10.63
CA ILE A 269 20.17 -6.62 10.85
C ILE A 269 20.15 -5.10 10.63
N VAL A 270 21.12 -4.38 11.21
CA VAL A 270 21.23 -2.91 11.05
C VAL A 270 21.48 -2.55 9.59
N ALA A 271 22.42 -3.25 8.92
CA ALA A 271 22.72 -3.03 7.51
C ALA A 271 21.49 -3.25 6.62
N HIS A 272 20.79 -4.37 6.83
CA HIS A 272 19.58 -4.68 6.05
C HIS A 272 18.45 -3.70 6.30
N THR A 273 18.23 -3.30 7.55
CA THR A 273 17.21 -2.30 7.91
C THR A 273 17.46 -0.97 7.20
N ALA A 274 18.72 -0.51 7.17
CA ALA A 274 19.09 0.70 6.44
C ALA A 274 18.84 0.58 4.93
N ALA A 275 19.31 -0.53 4.35
CA ALA A 275 19.10 -0.80 2.92
C ALA A 275 17.61 -0.86 2.57
N ARG A 276 16.78 -1.49 3.41
CA ARG A 276 15.31 -1.54 3.23
C ARG A 276 14.66 -0.18 3.30
N LYS A 277 15.05 0.68 4.24
CA LYS A 277 14.51 2.06 4.33
C LYS A 277 14.80 2.87 3.07
N ILE A 278 16.00 2.77 2.52
CA ILE A 278 16.36 3.43 1.26
C ILE A 278 15.58 2.82 0.09
N THR A 279 15.47 1.48 0.05
CA THR A 279 14.69 0.75 -0.95
C THR A 279 13.21 1.16 -0.92
N GLU A 280 12.60 1.31 0.27
CA GLU A 280 11.22 1.76 0.40
C GLU A 280 10.98 3.12 -0.28
N ILE A 281 11.92 4.06 -0.13
CA ILE A 281 11.86 5.37 -0.82
C ILE A 281 11.90 5.20 -2.35
N TYR A 282 12.80 4.35 -2.85
CA TYR A 282 12.87 4.07 -4.29
C TYR A 282 11.60 3.39 -4.82
N MET A 283 11.01 2.48 -4.05
CA MET A 283 9.79 1.74 -4.43
C MET A 283 8.51 2.60 -4.42
N ILE A 284 8.49 3.75 -3.72
CA ILE A 284 7.35 4.67 -3.72
C ILE A 284 6.94 5.02 -5.16
N MET A 285 7.89 5.33 -6.03
CA MET A 285 7.58 5.71 -7.42
C MET A 285 6.92 4.57 -8.20
N PHE A 286 7.35 3.32 -8.00
CA PHE A 286 6.71 2.18 -8.65
C PHE A 286 5.27 2.01 -8.17
N SER A 287 5.02 2.16 -6.87
CA SER A 287 3.68 2.12 -6.29
C SER A 287 2.78 3.24 -6.82
N VAL A 288 3.30 4.47 -6.90
CA VAL A 288 2.58 5.65 -7.40
C VAL A 288 2.15 5.48 -8.86
N PHE A 289 3.09 5.08 -9.73
CA PHE A 289 2.76 4.84 -11.13
C PHE A 289 1.86 3.61 -11.29
N GLY A 290 2.01 2.58 -10.46
CA GLY A 290 1.12 1.44 -10.42
C GLY A 290 -0.33 1.87 -10.12
N GLN A 291 -0.57 2.58 -9.02
CA GLN A 291 -1.89 3.09 -8.63
C GLN A 291 -2.49 4.02 -9.72
N THR A 292 -1.65 4.89 -10.30
CA THR A 292 -2.04 5.75 -11.41
C THR A 292 -2.53 4.92 -12.59
N MET A 293 -1.82 3.85 -12.94
CA MET A 293 -2.19 2.97 -14.05
C MET A 293 -3.43 2.15 -13.77
N ALA A 294 -3.67 1.70 -12.54
CA ALA A 294 -4.90 1.01 -12.18
C ALA A 294 -6.13 1.88 -12.49
N THR A 295 -6.12 3.15 -12.06
CA THR A 295 -7.21 4.10 -12.31
C THR A 295 -7.31 4.50 -13.79
N PHE A 296 -6.16 4.83 -14.41
CA PHE A 296 -6.11 5.20 -15.83
C PHE A 296 -6.64 4.09 -16.73
N CYS A 297 -6.21 2.85 -16.49
CA CYS A 297 -6.67 1.69 -17.26
C CYS A 297 -8.13 1.37 -16.95
N GLY A 298 -8.57 1.49 -15.70
CA GLY A 298 -9.97 1.31 -15.33
C GLY A 298 -10.89 2.24 -16.11
N GLN A 299 -10.61 3.55 -16.10
CA GLN A 299 -11.41 4.52 -16.86
C GLN A 299 -11.36 4.28 -18.37
N ASN A 300 -10.17 4.04 -18.95
CA ASN A 300 -10.05 3.80 -20.40
C ASN A 300 -10.65 2.47 -20.83
N MET A 301 -10.63 1.44 -19.96
CA MET A 301 -11.31 0.16 -20.21
C MET A 301 -12.83 0.33 -20.24
N GLY A 302 -13.37 1.07 -19.27
CA GLY A 302 -14.79 1.42 -19.26
C GLY A 302 -15.23 2.21 -20.49
N ALA A 303 -14.36 3.09 -21.01
CA ALA A 303 -14.58 3.88 -22.22
C ALA A 303 -14.33 3.11 -23.53
N GLY A 304 -13.89 1.84 -23.48
CA GLY A 304 -13.51 1.06 -24.67
C GLY A 304 -12.22 1.54 -25.37
N LYS A 305 -11.38 2.35 -24.72
CA LYS A 305 -10.20 2.98 -25.32
C LYS A 305 -8.91 2.17 -25.10
N VAL A 306 -8.86 0.95 -25.64
CA VAL A 306 -7.76 0.00 -25.45
C VAL A 306 -6.40 0.56 -25.91
N ASP A 307 -6.35 1.30 -27.01
CA ASP A 307 -5.10 1.88 -27.51
C ASP A 307 -4.48 2.90 -26.53
N ARG A 308 -5.34 3.62 -25.79
CA ARG A 308 -4.84 4.52 -24.75
C ARG A 308 -4.22 3.75 -23.58
N ILE A 309 -4.79 2.59 -23.23
CA ILE A 309 -4.22 1.70 -22.20
C ILE A 309 -2.81 1.25 -22.60
N LYS A 310 -2.63 0.77 -23.85
CA LYS A 310 -1.32 0.34 -24.34
C LYS A 310 -0.28 1.47 -24.35
N LYS A 311 -0.68 2.65 -24.86
CA LYS A 311 0.18 3.83 -24.88
C LYS A 311 0.53 4.30 -23.48
N GLY A 312 -0.45 4.33 -22.56
CA GLY A 312 -0.25 4.71 -21.16
C GLY A 312 0.68 3.74 -20.43
N MET A 313 0.48 2.44 -20.61
CA MET A 313 1.35 1.40 -20.05
C MET A 313 2.80 1.56 -20.51
N LYS A 314 3.03 1.71 -21.82
CA LYS A 314 4.39 1.93 -22.36
C LYS A 314 5.04 3.18 -21.76
N LEU A 315 4.29 4.27 -21.63
CA LEU A 315 4.80 5.53 -21.09
C LEU A 315 5.12 5.41 -19.59
N ALA A 316 4.25 4.75 -18.81
CA ALA A 316 4.49 4.52 -17.39
C ALA A 316 5.72 3.61 -17.15
N ILE A 317 5.93 2.59 -17.98
CA ILE A 317 7.15 1.76 -17.94
C ILE A 317 8.38 2.62 -18.22
N ILE A 318 8.34 3.51 -19.21
CA ILE A 318 9.47 4.41 -19.49
C ILE A 318 9.77 5.29 -18.29
N TYR A 319 8.76 5.91 -17.66
CA TYR A 319 8.98 6.76 -16.50
C TYR A 319 9.57 6.00 -15.31
N THR A 320 9.07 4.79 -15.04
CA THR A 320 9.60 3.97 -13.95
C THR A 320 10.98 3.41 -14.25
N CYS A 321 11.33 3.14 -15.52
CA CYS A 321 12.69 2.77 -15.94
C CYS A 321 13.68 3.94 -15.78
N VAL A 322 13.27 5.17 -16.13
CA VAL A 322 14.09 6.38 -15.89
C VAL A 322 14.37 6.54 -14.40
N TRP A 323 13.34 6.34 -13.55
CA TRP A 323 13.51 6.37 -12.10
C TRP A 323 14.43 5.24 -11.60
N SER A 324 14.33 4.03 -12.16
CA SER A 324 15.24 2.90 -11.84
C SER A 324 16.70 3.24 -12.14
N THR A 325 16.94 3.91 -13.28
CA THR A 325 18.28 4.39 -13.63
C THR A 325 18.78 5.42 -12.61
N PHE A 326 17.93 6.37 -12.21
CA PHE A 326 18.27 7.34 -11.16
C PHE A 326 18.62 6.64 -9.84
N ALA A 327 17.79 5.70 -9.39
CA ALA A 327 18.03 4.95 -8.16
C ALA A 327 19.35 4.14 -8.21
N MET A 328 19.65 3.55 -9.37
CA MET A 328 20.91 2.85 -9.61
C MET A 328 22.11 3.82 -9.51
N ILE A 329 22.08 4.95 -10.22
CA ILE A 329 23.15 5.95 -10.17
C ILE A 329 23.34 6.46 -8.73
N ALA A 330 22.27 6.79 -8.02
CA ALA A 330 22.33 7.23 -6.63
C ALA A 330 22.96 6.17 -5.71
N SER A 331 22.58 4.90 -5.87
CA SER A 331 23.14 3.81 -5.06
C SER A 331 24.65 3.59 -5.31
N TYR A 332 25.10 3.80 -6.55
CA TYR A 332 26.52 3.65 -6.91
C TYR A 332 27.38 4.85 -6.51
N THR A 333 26.84 6.07 -6.57
CA THR A 333 27.59 7.32 -6.31
C THR A 333 27.56 7.72 -4.83
N ILE A 334 26.38 7.70 -4.19
CA ILE A 334 26.16 8.17 -2.83
C ILE A 334 25.62 7.09 -1.88
N GLY A 335 25.69 5.83 -2.27
CA GLY A 335 25.17 4.70 -1.47
C GLY A 335 25.68 4.68 -0.03
N PRO A 336 27.01 4.75 0.21
CA PRO A 336 27.57 4.79 1.58
C PRO A 336 27.04 5.96 2.41
N GLN A 337 26.92 7.16 1.80
CA GLN A 337 26.41 8.35 2.47
C GLN A 337 24.92 8.21 2.83
N LEU A 338 24.10 7.61 1.94
CA LEU A 338 22.71 7.32 2.23
C LEU A 338 22.56 6.35 3.41
N VAL A 339 23.38 5.30 3.44
CA VAL A 339 23.38 4.33 4.55
C VAL A 339 23.81 5.02 5.86
N HIS A 340 24.87 5.82 5.82
CA HIS A 340 25.31 6.59 6.98
C HIS A 340 24.23 7.55 7.50
N MET A 341 23.56 8.26 6.60
CA MET A 341 22.47 9.19 6.94
C MET A 341 21.30 8.48 7.65
N VAL A 342 20.98 7.25 7.24
CA VAL A 342 19.87 6.47 7.82
C VAL A 342 20.25 5.84 9.15
N THR A 343 21.50 5.37 9.30
CA THR A 343 21.93 4.59 10.48
C THR A 343 22.69 5.40 11.52
N GLY A 344 23.34 6.50 11.12
CA GLY A 344 24.35 7.19 11.92
C GLY A 344 25.59 6.31 12.21
N SER A 345 25.68 5.12 11.64
CA SER A 345 26.76 4.16 11.90
C SER A 345 28.01 4.49 11.07
N HIS A 346 29.17 4.36 11.69
CA HIS A 346 30.50 4.42 11.04
C HIS A 346 31.13 3.03 10.88
N LYS A 347 30.41 1.94 11.23
CA LYS A 347 30.94 0.58 11.11
C LYS A 347 30.99 0.15 9.66
N ASP A 348 32.17 -0.20 9.18
CA ASP A 348 32.39 -0.65 7.79
C ASP A 348 31.50 -1.83 7.41
N VAL A 349 31.31 -2.80 8.31
CA VAL A 349 30.44 -3.96 8.08
C VAL A 349 29.01 -3.54 7.74
N VAL A 350 28.46 -2.55 8.43
CA VAL A 350 27.09 -2.05 8.19
C VAL A 350 27.04 -1.32 6.86
N ILE A 351 27.98 -0.39 6.62
CA ILE A 351 27.99 0.45 5.42
C ILE A 351 28.21 -0.42 4.17
N VAL A 352 29.18 -1.34 4.19
CA VAL A 352 29.52 -2.19 3.04
C VAL A 352 28.37 -3.14 2.71
N ASN A 353 27.80 -3.85 3.68
CA ASN A 353 26.71 -4.78 3.44
C ASN A 353 25.45 -4.09 2.91
N ALA A 354 25.04 -2.97 3.52
CA ALA A 354 23.89 -2.21 3.06
C ALA A 354 24.10 -1.63 1.65
N THR A 355 25.32 -1.08 1.39
CA THR A 355 25.65 -0.52 0.07
C THR A 355 25.69 -1.62 -1.01
N ASN A 356 26.24 -2.80 -0.70
CA ASN A 356 26.25 -3.94 -1.62
C ASN A 356 24.85 -4.40 -1.95
N TYR A 357 23.94 -4.47 -0.94
CA TYR A 357 22.54 -4.75 -1.17
C TYR A 357 21.91 -3.73 -2.14
N LEU A 358 22.10 -2.43 -1.91
CA LEU A 358 21.57 -1.37 -2.76
C LEU A 358 22.12 -1.46 -4.18
N LYS A 359 23.45 -1.54 -4.34
CA LYS A 359 24.11 -1.62 -5.65
C LYS A 359 23.62 -2.81 -6.45
N PHE A 360 23.58 -4.00 -5.83
CA PHE A 360 23.16 -5.21 -6.52
C PHE A 360 21.68 -5.16 -6.92
N ASN A 361 20.79 -4.79 -5.99
CA ASN A 361 19.35 -4.81 -6.26
C ASN A 361 18.93 -3.74 -7.27
N THR A 362 19.53 -2.53 -7.24
CA THR A 362 19.14 -1.44 -8.14
C THR A 362 19.45 -1.72 -9.60
N ILE A 363 20.40 -2.60 -9.94
CA ILE A 363 20.62 -3.07 -11.31
C ILE A 363 19.35 -3.73 -11.88
N PHE A 364 18.61 -4.44 -11.02
CA PHE A 364 17.42 -5.20 -11.40
C PHE A 364 16.11 -4.43 -11.24
N TYR A 365 16.13 -3.16 -10.81
CA TYR A 365 14.93 -2.37 -10.56
C TYR A 365 14.02 -2.16 -11.78
N TYR A 366 14.53 -2.40 -12.98
CA TYR A 366 13.71 -2.45 -14.19
C TYR A 366 12.65 -3.55 -14.15
N VAL A 367 12.92 -4.66 -13.44
CA VAL A 367 11.97 -5.78 -13.31
C VAL A 367 10.80 -5.39 -12.40
N PRO A 368 10.98 -4.94 -11.13
CA PRO A 368 9.86 -4.49 -10.31
C PRO A 368 9.15 -3.24 -10.87
N ALA A 369 9.82 -2.40 -11.66
CA ALA A 369 9.19 -1.33 -12.42
C ALA A 369 8.12 -1.89 -13.38
N VAL A 370 8.47 -2.89 -14.19
CA VAL A 370 7.54 -3.57 -15.11
C VAL A 370 6.46 -4.31 -14.32
N ILE A 371 6.82 -5.05 -13.27
CA ILE A 371 5.87 -5.79 -12.41
C ILE A 371 4.78 -4.83 -11.89
N SER A 372 5.19 -3.71 -11.29
CA SER A 372 4.24 -2.76 -10.70
C SER A 372 3.26 -2.21 -11.73
N ILE A 373 3.75 -1.82 -12.90
CA ILE A 373 2.90 -1.28 -13.97
C ILE A 373 1.97 -2.36 -14.52
N VAL A 374 2.51 -3.51 -14.94
CA VAL A 374 1.72 -4.57 -15.58
C VAL A 374 0.68 -5.14 -14.62
N ARG A 375 1.05 -5.37 -13.35
CA ARG A 375 0.14 -5.83 -12.30
C ARG A 375 -1.08 -4.91 -12.15
N ASN A 376 -0.85 -3.61 -12.04
CA ASN A 376 -1.91 -2.62 -11.89
C ASN A 376 -2.72 -2.40 -13.18
N VAL A 377 -2.10 -2.50 -14.35
CA VAL A 377 -2.82 -2.52 -15.64
C VAL A 377 -3.78 -3.70 -15.69
N MET A 378 -3.31 -4.92 -15.33
CA MET A 378 -4.15 -6.12 -15.31
C MET A 378 -5.36 -5.95 -14.38
N GLN A 379 -5.16 -5.40 -13.19
CA GLN A 379 -6.25 -5.07 -12.27
C GLN A 379 -7.22 -4.06 -12.89
N GLY A 380 -6.71 -2.98 -13.48
CA GLY A 380 -7.50 -1.94 -14.12
C GLY A 380 -8.38 -2.46 -15.26
N ILE A 381 -7.90 -3.45 -16.03
CA ILE A 381 -8.68 -4.10 -17.09
C ILE A 381 -9.56 -5.27 -16.60
N GLY A 382 -9.58 -5.53 -15.28
CA GLY A 382 -10.42 -6.55 -14.66
C GLY A 382 -9.86 -7.97 -14.73
N ASP A 383 -8.54 -8.14 -14.78
CA ASP A 383 -7.87 -9.41 -14.49
C ASP A 383 -7.40 -9.38 -13.02
N GLN A 384 -8.04 -10.20 -12.20
CA GLN A 384 -7.77 -10.25 -10.75
C GLN A 384 -6.87 -11.43 -10.37
N ILE A 385 -6.83 -12.47 -11.20
CA ILE A 385 -6.15 -13.73 -10.90
C ILE A 385 -4.64 -13.59 -11.14
N THR A 386 -4.24 -13.06 -12.28
CA THR A 386 -2.82 -12.97 -12.64
C THR A 386 -1.98 -12.15 -11.66
N PRO A 387 -2.43 -10.96 -11.20
CA PRO A 387 -1.75 -10.22 -10.14
C PRO A 387 -1.64 -10.98 -8.82
N LEU A 388 -2.70 -11.71 -8.44
CA LEU A 388 -2.71 -12.52 -7.21
C LEU A 388 -1.73 -13.69 -7.30
N VAL A 389 -1.69 -14.41 -8.44
CA VAL A 389 -0.70 -15.49 -8.69
C VAL A 389 0.73 -14.94 -8.63
N SER A 390 0.98 -13.79 -9.25
CA SER A 390 2.29 -13.13 -9.18
C SER A 390 2.73 -12.85 -7.74
N SER A 391 1.82 -12.37 -6.88
CA SER A 391 2.11 -12.13 -5.46
C SER A 391 2.25 -13.41 -4.65
N GLY A 392 1.52 -14.46 -5.01
CA GLY A 392 1.70 -15.80 -4.43
C GLY A 392 3.09 -16.36 -4.73
N LEU A 393 3.56 -16.20 -5.96
CA LEU A 393 4.93 -16.59 -6.33
C LEU A 393 5.99 -15.75 -5.60
N GLU A 394 5.73 -14.47 -5.35
CA GLU A 394 6.59 -13.63 -4.52
C GLU A 394 6.71 -14.18 -3.10
N MET A 395 5.59 -14.48 -2.46
CA MET A 395 5.57 -15.04 -1.11
C MET A 395 6.31 -16.39 -1.06
N VAL A 396 5.95 -17.31 -1.94
CA VAL A 396 6.59 -18.65 -1.99
C VAL A 396 8.09 -18.52 -2.27
N GLY A 397 8.49 -17.70 -3.22
CA GLY A 397 9.90 -17.46 -3.55
C GLY A 397 10.70 -16.94 -2.35
N LYS A 398 10.17 -15.95 -1.63
CA LYS A 398 10.81 -15.41 -0.41
C LYS A 398 10.91 -16.46 0.70
N VAL A 399 9.86 -17.28 0.89
CA VAL A 399 9.88 -18.37 1.87
C VAL A 399 10.93 -19.41 1.50
N VAL A 400 10.94 -19.89 0.25
CA VAL A 400 11.93 -20.87 -0.20
C VAL A 400 13.37 -20.35 -0.02
N ILE A 401 13.64 -19.12 -0.41
CA ILE A 401 14.97 -18.51 -0.28
C ILE A 401 15.37 -18.36 1.19
N ALA A 402 14.44 -17.96 2.07
CA ALA A 402 14.70 -17.82 3.50
C ALA A 402 15.16 -19.13 4.14
N PHE A 403 14.65 -20.26 3.66
CA PHE A 403 15.00 -21.60 4.18
C PHE A 403 16.10 -22.34 3.43
N THR A 404 16.49 -21.84 2.23
CA THR A 404 17.51 -22.50 1.39
C THR A 404 18.76 -21.63 1.21
N LEU A 405 18.65 -20.51 0.48
CA LEU A 405 19.81 -19.70 0.12
C LEU A 405 20.38 -18.91 1.31
N VAL A 406 19.53 -18.41 2.22
CA VAL A 406 20.01 -17.62 3.37
C VAL A 406 20.87 -18.48 4.31
N PRO A 407 20.49 -19.73 4.69
CA PRO A 407 21.35 -20.59 5.48
C PRO A 407 22.67 -20.98 4.80
N LEU A 408 22.68 -21.09 3.45
CA LEU A 408 23.86 -21.50 2.69
C LEU A 408 24.82 -20.34 2.41
N MET A 409 24.30 -19.15 2.12
CA MET A 409 25.08 -18.01 1.63
C MET A 409 25.11 -16.82 2.60
N GLY A 410 24.41 -16.93 3.74
CA GLY A 410 24.28 -15.81 4.69
C GLY A 410 23.62 -14.60 4.05
N TYR A 411 24.17 -13.41 4.27
CA TYR A 411 23.59 -12.16 3.75
C TYR A 411 23.64 -12.05 2.21
N ALA A 412 24.59 -12.72 1.56
CA ALA A 412 24.58 -12.79 0.09
C ALA A 412 23.32 -13.46 -0.44
N GLY A 413 22.81 -14.49 0.25
CA GLY A 413 21.52 -15.11 -0.06
C GLY A 413 20.35 -14.15 0.03
N VAL A 414 20.38 -13.22 0.99
CA VAL A 414 19.38 -12.14 1.12
C VAL A 414 19.47 -11.13 -0.02
N ILE A 415 20.70 -10.75 -0.41
CA ILE A 415 20.95 -9.79 -1.51
C ILE A 415 20.38 -10.30 -2.83
N VAL A 416 20.56 -11.58 -3.15
CA VAL A 416 20.08 -12.17 -4.41
C VAL A 416 18.59 -12.56 -4.36
N ALA A 417 17.99 -12.61 -3.18
CA ALA A 417 16.61 -13.03 -2.99
C ALA A 417 15.60 -12.22 -3.80
N GLU A 418 15.66 -10.91 -3.66
CA GLU A 418 14.69 -10.02 -4.32
C GLU A 418 14.75 -10.12 -5.86
N PRO A 419 15.92 -10.01 -6.52
CA PRO A 419 15.99 -10.18 -7.97
C PRO A 419 15.49 -11.53 -8.48
N ILE A 420 15.84 -12.63 -7.82
CA ILE A 420 15.36 -13.97 -8.20
C ILE A 420 13.83 -14.02 -8.15
N VAL A 421 13.25 -13.54 -7.06
CA VAL A 421 11.79 -13.51 -6.89
C VAL A 421 11.13 -12.62 -7.94
N TRP A 422 11.70 -11.44 -8.26
CA TRP A 422 11.14 -10.54 -9.28
C TRP A 422 11.12 -11.20 -10.67
N PHE A 423 12.16 -11.92 -11.07
CA PHE A 423 12.16 -12.65 -12.33
C PHE A 423 11.11 -13.75 -12.37
N ILE A 424 10.88 -14.45 -11.27
CA ILE A 424 9.85 -15.49 -11.20
C ILE A 424 8.45 -14.87 -11.31
N MET A 425 8.18 -13.81 -10.55
CA MET A 425 6.84 -13.22 -10.47
C MET A 425 6.45 -12.37 -11.69
N VAL A 426 7.42 -11.90 -12.50
CA VAL A 426 7.12 -11.14 -13.72
C VAL A 426 6.63 -12.03 -14.85
N ILE A 427 7.02 -13.32 -14.87
CA ILE A 427 6.69 -14.25 -15.97
C ILE A 427 5.18 -14.36 -16.21
N PRO A 428 4.31 -14.70 -15.21
CA PRO A 428 2.88 -14.83 -15.44
C PRO A 428 2.26 -13.50 -15.89
N LEU A 429 2.77 -12.37 -15.40
CA LEU A 429 2.30 -11.04 -15.80
C LEU A 429 2.59 -10.76 -17.28
N LEU A 430 3.82 -11.03 -17.75
CA LEU A 430 4.21 -10.82 -19.14
C LEU A 430 3.50 -11.77 -20.08
N VAL A 431 3.36 -13.05 -19.72
CA VAL A 431 2.62 -14.02 -20.52
C VAL A 431 1.17 -13.59 -20.68
N GLN A 432 0.53 -13.19 -19.60
CA GLN A 432 -0.89 -12.85 -19.63
C GLN A 432 -1.16 -11.51 -20.33
N ILE A 433 -0.29 -10.49 -20.17
CA ILE A 433 -0.48 -9.19 -20.82
C ILE A 433 -0.44 -9.30 -22.33
N ILE A 434 0.37 -10.25 -22.87
CA ILE A 434 0.46 -10.55 -24.30
C ILE A 434 -0.76 -11.35 -24.79
N ARG A 435 -1.25 -12.29 -23.96
CA ARG A 435 -2.33 -13.21 -24.32
C ARG A 435 -3.73 -12.64 -24.13
N THR A 436 -3.91 -11.67 -23.20
CA THR A 436 -5.23 -11.19 -22.83
C THR A 436 -6.03 -10.64 -24.03
N PRO A 437 -7.22 -11.18 -24.30
CA PRO A 437 -8.09 -10.67 -25.37
C PRO A 437 -8.57 -9.24 -25.09
N LYS A 438 -8.62 -8.83 -23.81
CA LYS A 438 -9.06 -7.50 -23.38
C LYS A 438 -8.18 -6.35 -23.94
N LEU A 439 -6.93 -6.64 -24.28
CA LEU A 439 -6.01 -5.68 -24.90
C LEU A 439 -5.85 -5.90 -26.40
N LYS A 440 -6.46 -6.92 -27.00
CA LYS A 440 -6.52 -7.05 -28.46
C LYS A 440 -7.58 -6.08 -28.96
N ALA A 441 -7.19 -5.13 -29.80
CA ALA A 441 -8.16 -4.26 -30.45
C ALA A 441 -9.21 -5.11 -31.17
N ASN A 442 -10.49 -4.86 -30.94
CA ASN A 442 -11.51 -5.38 -31.87
C ASN A 442 -11.19 -4.76 -33.23
N LYS A 443 -10.72 -5.61 -34.15
CA LYS A 443 -10.64 -5.27 -35.57
C LYS A 443 -12.03 -5.05 -36.13
#